data_a19944601a4ce6577ea0fbcd716e00da
#
_entry.id   a19944601a4ce6577ea0fbcd716e00da
#
_cell.length_a   1.000
_cell.length_b   1.000
_cell.length_c   1.000
_cell.angle_alpha   90.00
_cell.angle_beta   90.00
_cell.angle_gamma   90.00
#
_symmetry.space_group_name_H-M   'P 1'
#
loop_
_entity.id
_entity.type
_entity.pdbx_description
1 polymer ?
#
loop_
_entity_poly.entity_id
_entity_poly.type
_entity_poly.pdbx_seq_one_letter_code
_entity_poly.pdbx_strand_id
1 'polypeptide(L)'
;NKMKKGKVWLNLGSGVVLKSRFINVDSEFTLEQLKTKKGKFKHAVVPRNAAYIQADVRKLPFPDNFADYIIATHVVEHIGVVDMQNTLCEWYRVMKPGGRLVITAPHFDYLVEMWRNYIVDNSPSNQQYVNLASGFYGLQITPGEHHRCPINAKFMSWILGGAGFKKWVVRIFPHNHKV
;
A
#
# COMPACT_ATOMS: atom_id res chain seq x y z
N ASN A 1 -10.14 12.79 13.25
CA ASN A 1 -11.41 12.85 12.50
C ASN A 1 -12.40 11.86 13.10
N LYS A 2 -13.48 12.37 13.74
CA LYS A 2 -14.58 11.53 14.22
C LYS A 2 -15.32 10.94 13.01
N MET A 3 -15.37 9.61 12.90
CA MET A 3 -16.19 8.94 11.91
C MET A 3 -17.66 9.33 12.09
N LYS A 4 -18.30 9.81 11.01
CA LYS A 4 -19.75 9.92 10.97
C LYS A 4 -20.33 8.49 10.93
N LYS A 5 -21.37 8.21 11.76
CA LYS A 5 -22.08 6.93 11.84
C LYS A 5 -22.54 6.51 10.43
N GLY A 6 -22.22 5.28 9.99
CA GLY A 6 -22.63 4.75 8.68
C GLY A 6 -21.61 4.86 7.53
N LYS A 7 -20.38 5.33 7.75
CA LYS A 7 -19.33 5.35 6.72
C LYS A 7 -18.53 4.05 6.68
N VAL A 8 -18.26 3.57 5.47
CA VAL A 8 -17.45 2.36 5.20
C VAL A 8 -16.03 2.75 4.83
N TRP A 9 -15.04 2.18 5.51
CA TRP A 9 -13.62 2.44 5.29
C TRP A 9 -12.88 1.13 5.02
N LEU A 10 -12.08 1.09 3.96
CA LEU A 10 -11.28 -0.06 3.57
C LEU A 10 -9.79 0.23 3.77
N ASN A 11 -9.06 -0.75 4.31
CA ASN A 11 -7.61 -0.80 4.39
C ASN A 11 -7.14 -1.94 3.49
N LEU A 12 -6.73 -1.62 2.28
CA LEU A 12 -6.31 -2.60 1.28
C LEU A 12 -4.83 -2.95 1.46
N GLY A 13 -4.49 -4.23 1.31
CA GLY A 13 -3.14 -4.74 1.58
C GLY A 13 -2.74 -4.46 3.02
N SER A 14 -3.57 -4.88 3.96
CA SER A 14 -3.37 -4.55 5.38
C SER A 14 -2.13 -5.20 6.00
N GLY A 15 -1.60 -6.25 5.37
CA GLY A 15 -0.48 -7.02 5.89
C GLY A 15 -0.73 -7.45 7.33
N VAL A 16 0.28 -7.23 8.16
CA VAL A 16 0.23 -7.56 9.59
C VAL A 16 -0.29 -6.42 10.49
N VAL A 17 -0.63 -5.26 9.92
CA VAL A 17 -1.07 -4.07 10.68
C VAL A 17 -2.52 -3.74 10.35
N LEU A 18 -3.45 -4.33 11.10
CA LEU A 18 -4.86 -4.05 10.94
C LEU A 18 -5.24 -2.71 11.59
N LYS A 19 -6.16 -2.01 10.96
CA LYS A 19 -6.69 -0.74 11.46
C LYS A 19 -8.07 -0.96 12.09
N SER A 20 -8.26 -0.45 13.31
CA SER A 20 -9.59 -0.40 13.92
C SER A 20 -10.53 0.45 13.08
N ARG A 21 -11.82 0.07 13.01
CA ARG A 21 -12.88 0.75 12.24
C ARG A 21 -12.77 0.65 10.71
N PHE A 22 -11.73 -0.02 10.19
CA PHE A 22 -11.61 -0.36 8.79
C PHE A 22 -12.01 -1.82 8.57
N ILE A 23 -12.55 -2.12 7.40
CA ILE A 23 -12.53 -3.47 6.86
C ILE A 23 -11.13 -3.63 6.26
N ASN A 24 -10.32 -4.48 6.91
CA ASN A 24 -8.97 -4.77 6.47
C ASN A 24 -9.01 -5.90 5.43
N VAL A 25 -8.33 -5.72 4.31
CA VAL A 25 -8.31 -6.68 3.20
C VAL A 25 -6.88 -7.05 2.89
N ASP A 26 -6.60 -8.33 2.86
CA ASP A 26 -5.29 -8.87 2.47
C ASP A 26 -5.46 -10.29 1.95
N SER A 27 -4.61 -10.72 1.02
CA SER A 27 -4.67 -12.07 0.46
C SER A 27 -3.69 -13.05 1.09
N GLU A 28 -2.65 -12.54 1.75
CA GLU A 28 -1.50 -13.36 2.14
C GLU A 28 -1.71 -14.11 3.45
N PHE A 29 -2.42 -13.50 4.42
CA PHE A 29 -2.56 -14.06 5.76
C PHE A 29 -4.02 -14.26 6.16
N THR A 30 -4.28 -15.24 7.03
CA THR A 30 -5.58 -15.34 7.70
C THR A 30 -5.61 -14.52 8.98
N LEU A 31 -6.81 -14.14 9.43
CA LEU A 31 -6.97 -13.44 10.71
C LEU A 31 -6.45 -14.28 11.89
N GLU A 32 -6.64 -15.59 11.85
CA GLU A 32 -6.15 -16.54 12.85
C GLU A 32 -4.63 -16.52 12.93
N GLN A 33 -3.94 -16.57 11.78
CA GLN A 33 -2.49 -16.46 11.73
C GLN A 33 -1.99 -15.16 12.38
N LEU A 34 -2.61 -14.03 12.05
CA LEU A 34 -2.25 -12.71 12.61
C LEU A 34 -2.46 -12.66 14.13
N LYS A 35 -3.50 -13.31 14.65
CA LYS A 35 -3.79 -13.38 16.09
C LYS A 35 -2.80 -14.22 16.87
N THR A 36 -2.07 -15.13 16.24
CA THR A 36 -1.08 -15.97 16.95
C THR A 36 0.03 -15.14 17.60
N LYS A 37 0.40 -14.01 16.99
CA LYS A 37 1.54 -13.16 17.39
C LYS A 37 2.84 -13.96 17.60
N LYS A 38 3.03 -15.05 16.85
CA LYS A 38 4.20 -15.92 16.91
C LYS A 38 5.01 -15.85 15.60
N GLY A 39 6.30 -16.15 15.68
CA GLY A 39 7.19 -16.15 14.51
C GLY A 39 7.15 -14.82 13.75
N LYS A 40 6.90 -14.88 12.45
CA LYS A 40 6.77 -13.68 11.58
C LYS A 40 5.63 -12.74 12.00
N PHE A 41 4.65 -13.21 12.75
CA PHE A 41 3.51 -12.41 13.23
C PHE A 41 3.72 -11.76 14.61
N LYS A 42 4.93 -11.86 15.21
CA LYS A 42 5.20 -11.30 16.54
C LYS A 42 4.89 -9.81 16.69
N HIS A 43 4.99 -9.07 15.60
CA HIS A 43 4.67 -7.63 15.53
C HIS A 43 3.30 -7.32 14.94
N ALA A 44 2.44 -8.34 14.72
CA ALA A 44 1.11 -8.10 14.16
C ALA A 44 0.26 -7.22 15.09
N VAL A 45 -0.34 -6.19 14.51
CA VAL A 45 -1.29 -5.28 15.18
C VAL A 45 -2.71 -5.70 14.80
N VAL A 46 -3.38 -6.38 15.72
CA VAL A 46 -4.75 -6.89 15.52
C VAL A 46 -5.66 -6.27 16.59
N PRO A 47 -6.40 -5.21 16.29
CA PRO A 47 -7.38 -4.64 17.19
C PRO A 47 -8.46 -5.66 17.57
N ARG A 48 -8.98 -5.59 18.81
CA ARG A 48 -9.95 -6.57 19.36
C ARG A 48 -11.16 -6.81 18.43
N ASN A 49 -11.67 -5.76 17.80
CA ASN A 49 -12.84 -5.80 16.92
C ASN A 49 -12.45 -5.46 15.47
N ALA A 50 -11.29 -5.93 15.00
CA ALA A 50 -10.87 -5.71 13.62
C ALA A 50 -11.76 -6.52 12.66
N ALA A 51 -12.42 -5.85 11.74
CA ALA A 51 -13.02 -6.50 10.58
C ALA A 51 -11.90 -6.87 9.59
N TYR A 52 -11.91 -8.11 9.10
CA TYR A 52 -10.90 -8.62 8.17
C TYR A 52 -11.55 -9.50 7.11
N ILE A 53 -11.12 -9.33 5.88
CA ILE A 53 -11.52 -10.16 4.74
C ILE A 53 -10.25 -10.61 4.01
N GLN A 54 -10.08 -11.91 3.86
CA GLN A 54 -9.02 -12.47 3.05
C GLN A 54 -9.43 -12.40 1.58
N ALA A 55 -8.85 -11.47 0.84
CA ALA A 55 -9.14 -11.27 -0.59
C ALA A 55 -7.99 -10.57 -1.30
N ASP A 56 -7.93 -10.78 -2.62
CA ASP A 56 -7.01 -10.08 -3.50
C ASP A 56 -7.50 -8.63 -3.73
N VAL A 57 -6.62 -7.66 -3.52
CA VAL A 57 -6.92 -6.25 -3.73
C VAL A 57 -7.22 -5.90 -5.19
N ARG A 58 -6.83 -6.78 -6.13
CA ARG A 58 -7.12 -6.64 -7.56
C ARG A 58 -8.55 -7.04 -7.92
N LYS A 59 -9.26 -7.77 -7.01
CA LYS A 59 -10.65 -8.20 -7.19
C LYS A 59 -11.35 -8.20 -5.84
N LEU A 60 -11.96 -7.09 -5.50
CA LEU A 60 -12.57 -6.88 -4.19
C LEU A 60 -13.97 -7.51 -4.09
N PRO A 61 -14.30 -8.23 -3.00
CA PRO A 61 -15.60 -8.85 -2.82
C PRO A 61 -16.67 -7.85 -2.32
N PHE A 62 -16.67 -6.65 -2.89
CA PHE A 62 -17.60 -5.58 -2.53
C PHE A 62 -18.40 -5.12 -3.75
N PRO A 63 -19.65 -4.68 -3.56
CA PRO A 63 -20.44 -4.09 -4.64
C PRO A 63 -19.88 -2.73 -5.07
N ASP A 64 -20.39 -2.23 -6.20
CA ASP A 64 -20.12 -0.88 -6.66
C ASP A 64 -20.56 0.15 -5.61
N ASN A 65 -19.82 1.27 -5.51
CA ASN A 65 -20.16 2.37 -4.62
C ASN A 65 -20.31 1.97 -3.13
N PHE A 66 -19.48 1.07 -2.66
CA PHE A 66 -19.53 0.54 -1.29
C PHE A 66 -18.76 1.42 -0.29
N ALA A 67 -17.53 1.83 -0.62
CA ALA A 67 -16.62 2.47 0.29
C ALA A 67 -16.64 4.00 0.22
N ASP A 68 -16.71 4.65 1.37
CA ASP A 68 -16.54 6.11 1.49
C ASP A 68 -15.07 6.52 1.54
N TYR A 69 -14.19 5.62 1.99
CA TYR A 69 -12.77 5.88 2.15
C TYR A 69 -11.95 4.61 1.94
N ILE A 70 -10.92 4.69 1.14
CA ILE A 70 -9.98 3.60 0.88
C ILE A 70 -8.57 4.10 1.19
N ILE A 71 -7.80 3.30 1.92
CA ILE A 71 -6.36 3.47 2.07
C ILE A 71 -5.63 2.24 1.54
N ALA A 72 -4.50 2.48 0.89
CA ALA A 72 -3.56 1.46 0.44
C ALA A 72 -2.14 1.95 0.75
N THR A 73 -1.52 1.35 1.76
CA THR A 73 -0.20 1.75 2.25
C THR A 73 0.79 0.66 1.90
N HIS A 74 1.78 0.96 1.06
CA HIS A 74 2.73 -0.02 0.55
C HIS A 74 2.03 -1.22 -0.11
N VAL A 75 1.25 -0.95 -1.14
CA VAL A 75 0.47 -1.96 -1.88
C VAL A 75 0.74 -1.88 -3.37
N VAL A 76 0.67 -0.66 -3.94
CA VAL A 76 0.71 -0.49 -5.40
C VAL A 76 2.04 -0.91 -6.00
N GLU A 77 3.14 -0.78 -5.28
CA GLU A 77 4.47 -1.24 -5.70
C GLU A 77 4.56 -2.76 -5.87
N HIS A 78 3.67 -3.52 -5.21
CA HIS A 78 3.59 -4.99 -5.32
C HIS A 78 2.68 -5.46 -6.46
N ILE A 79 1.93 -4.55 -7.09
CA ILE A 79 1.08 -4.85 -8.23
C ILE A 79 1.91 -4.75 -9.52
N GLY A 80 1.81 -5.77 -10.38
CA GLY A 80 2.49 -5.73 -11.68
C GLY A 80 2.00 -4.58 -12.56
N VAL A 81 2.90 -4.02 -13.37
CA VAL A 81 2.58 -2.89 -14.27
C VAL A 81 1.35 -3.16 -15.13
N VAL A 82 1.22 -4.39 -15.64
CA VAL A 82 0.10 -4.79 -16.51
C VAL A 82 -1.24 -4.86 -15.76
N ASP A 83 -1.22 -5.13 -14.45
CA ASP A 83 -2.42 -5.26 -13.63
C ASP A 83 -2.84 -3.94 -12.97
N MET A 84 -1.95 -2.96 -12.93
CA MET A 84 -2.14 -1.71 -12.17
C MET A 84 -3.39 -0.96 -12.59
N GLN A 85 -3.58 -0.77 -13.90
CA GLN A 85 -4.74 -0.05 -14.42
C GLN A 85 -6.05 -0.71 -13.99
N ASN A 86 -6.17 -2.03 -14.17
CA ASN A 86 -7.38 -2.77 -13.81
C ASN A 86 -7.63 -2.76 -12.30
N THR A 87 -6.56 -2.81 -11.50
CA THR A 87 -6.66 -2.72 -10.04
C THR A 87 -7.22 -1.37 -9.59
N LEU A 88 -6.74 -0.26 -10.18
CA LEU A 88 -7.25 1.05 -9.82
C LEU A 88 -8.68 1.28 -10.36
N CYS A 89 -9.05 0.69 -11.48
CA CYS A 89 -10.44 0.66 -11.95
C CYS A 89 -11.34 -0.09 -10.93
N GLU A 90 -10.86 -1.21 -10.37
CA GLU A 90 -11.60 -1.95 -9.34
C GLU A 90 -11.77 -1.14 -8.06
N TRP A 91 -10.72 -0.44 -7.60
CA TRP A 91 -10.83 0.45 -6.44
C TRP A 91 -11.77 1.63 -6.69
N TYR A 92 -11.77 2.16 -7.94
CA TYR A 92 -12.70 3.20 -8.36
C TYR A 92 -14.16 2.69 -8.36
N ARG A 93 -14.41 1.47 -8.88
CA ARG A 93 -15.73 0.82 -8.89
C ARG A 93 -16.32 0.69 -7.48
N VAL A 94 -15.49 0.21 -6.54
CA VAL A 94 -15.90 -0.01 -5.14
C VAL A 94 -16.07 1.31 -4.38
N MET A 95 -15.42 2.37 -4.80
CA MET A 95 -15.50 3.66 -4.13
C MET A 95 -16.76 4.42 -4.49
N LYS A 96 -17.45 4.98 -3.49
CA LYS A 96 -18.63 5.84 -3.70
C LYS A 96 -18.26 7.11 -4.46
N PRO A 97 -19.19 7.69 -5.24
CA PRO A 97 -19.04 9.05 -5.72
C PRO A 97 -18.73 10.01 -4.58
N GLY A 98 -17.67 10.81 -4.73
CA GLY A 98 -17.18 11.71 -3.67
C GLY A 98 -16.40 10.99 -2.55
N GLY A 99 -16.16 9.70 -2.66
CA GLY A 99 -15.26 8.94 -1.79
C GLY A 99 -13.82 9.41 -1.92
N ARG A 100 -12.97 8.99 -1.00
CA ARG A 100 -11.55 9.36 -0.97
C ARG A 100 -10.66 8.13 -0.98
N LEU A 101 -9.68 8.12 -1.91
CA LEU A 101 -8.59 7.16 -1.97
C LEU A 101 -7.30 7.82 -1.47
N VAL A 102 -6.56 7.11 -0.61
CA VAL A 102 -5.21 7.49 -0.19
C VAL A 102 -4.26 6.34 -0.49
N ILE A 103 -3.25 6.61 -1.29
CA ILE A 103 -2.19 5.66 -1.63
C ILE A 103 -0.88 6.22 -1.09
N THR A 104 -0.08 5.37 -0.45
CA THR A 104 1.31 5.67 -0.10
C THR A 104 2.20 4.54 -0.61
N ALA A 105 3.32 4.90 -1.22
CA ALA A 105 4.30 3.96 -1.78
C ALA A 105 5.69 4.60 -1.78
N PRO A 106 6.78 3.82 -1.85
CA PRO A 106 8.11 4.34 -2.09
C PRO A 106 8.15 5.14 -3.40
N HIS A 107 8.75 6.32 -3.37
CA HIS A 107 8.89 7.15 -4.57
C HIS A 107 10.13 6.74 -5.36
N PHE A 108 9.95 6.15 -6.53
CA PHE A 108 11.03 5.55 -7.31
C PHE A 108 12.12 6.55 -7.67
N ASP A 109 11.77 7.75 -8.15
CA ASP A 109 12.75 8.76 -8.55
C ASP A 109 13.62 9.20 -7.35
N TYR A 110 13.03 9.26 -6.14
CA TYR A 110 13.76 9.52 -4.91
C TYR A 110 14.74 8.38 -4.54
N LEU A 111 14.32 7.14 -4.73
CA LEU A 111 15.21 5.98 -4.53
C LEU A 111 16.39 6.00 -5.49
N VAL A 112 16.18 6.39 -6.76
CA VAL A 112 17.23 6.55 -7.77
C VAL A 112 18.20 7.65 -7.38
N GLU A 113 17.70 8.80 -6.91
CA GLU A 113 18.53 9.90 -6.42
C GLU A 113 19.37 9.48 -5.21
N MET A 114 18.75 8.79 -4.23
CA MET A 114 19.48 8.25 -3.09
C MET A 114 20.53 7.23 -3.51
N TRP A 115 20.20 6.31 -4.41
CA TRP A 115 21.16 5.36 -4.95
C TRP A 115 22.38 6.07 -5.53
N ARG A 116 22.14 7.05 -6.38
CA ARG A 116 23.20 7.83 -7.00
C ARG A 116 24.10 8.52 -5.95
N ASN A 117 23.50 9.20 -5.00
CA ASN A 117 24.23 9.98 -4.00
C ASN A 117 24.97 9.10 -2.99
N TYR A 118 24.40 7.98 -2.57
CA TYR A 118 24.97 7.13 -1.51
C TYR A 118 25.87 6.02 -2.03
N ILE A 119 25.52 5.41 -3.17
CA ILE A 119 26.24 4.25 -3.69
C ILE A 119 27.36 4.66 -4.65
N VAL A 120 27.13 5.68 -5.49
CA VAL A 120 28.09 6.11 -6.51
C VAL A 120 29.11 7.07 -5.93
N ASP A 121 28.67 8.03 -5.12
CA ASP A 121 29.52 9.14 -4.66
C ASP A 121 30.09 8.92 -3.25
N ASN A 122 29.51 8.05 -2.45
CA ASN A 122 29.93 7.78 -1.07
C ASN A 122 29.91 6.27 -0.80
N SER A 123 30.86 5.77 -0.03
CA SER A 123 30.87 4.37 0.40
C SER A 123 29.82 4.14 1.50
N PRO A 124 28.61 3.65 1.18
CA PRO A 124 27.56 3.46 2.16
C PRO A 124 27.92 2.33 3.12
N SER A 125 27.39 2.38 4.33
CA SER A 125 27.42 1.21 5.21
C SER A 125 26.57 0.08 4.63
N ASN A 126 26.87 -1.17 5.01
CA ASN A 126 26.08 -2.33 4.57
C ASN A 126 24.58 -2.17 4.87
N GLN A 127 24.23 -1.55 6.01
CA GLN A 127 22.83 -1.31 6.38
C GLN A 127 22.16 -0.30 5.46
N GLN A 128 22.83 0.77 5.08
CA GLN A 128 22.30 1.75 4.12
C GLN A 128 22.08 1.12 2.74
N TYR A 129 23.03 0.27 2.31
CA TYR A 129 22.88 -0.48 1.07
C TYR A 129 21.63 -1.39 1.10
N VAL A 130 21.46 -2.19 2.17
CA VAL A 130 20.31 -3.09 2.33
C VAL A 130 19.00 -2.30 2.36
N ASN A 131 18.93 -1.20 3.10
CA ASN A 131 17.74 -0.36 3.17
C ASN A 131 17.35 0.20 1.81
N LEU A 132 18.34 0.65 1.03
CA LEU A 132 18.09 1.20 -0.30
C LEU A 132 17.68 0.11 -1.30
N ALA A 133 18.35 -1.04 -1.27
CA ALA A 133 18.00 -2.19 -2.09
C ALA A 133 16.56 -2.69 -1.79
N SER A 134 16.16 -2.71 -0.51
CA SER A 134 14.79 -3.06 -0.13
C SER A 134 13.76 -2.04 -0.63
N GLY A 135 14.14 -0.77 -0.76
CA GLY A 135 13.29 0.25 -1.38
C GLY A 135 12.98 -0.05 -2.85
N PHE A 136 13.95 -0.58 -3.60
CA PHE A 136 13.75 -0.98 -5.00
C PHE A 136 13.03 -2.31 -5.15
N TYR A 137 13.41 -3.34 -4.38
CA TYR A 137 13.04 -4.72 -4.62
C TYR A 137 12.05 -5.29 -3.61
N GLY A 138 11.74 -4.56 -2.55
CA GLY A 138 11.01 -5.08 -1.38
C GLY A 138 11.91 -5.89 -0.46
N LEU A 139 11.40 -6.26 0.70
CA LEU A 139 12.15 -7.08 1.69
C LEU A 139 12.31 -8.54 1.25
N GLN A 140 11.41 -9.03 0.37
CA GLN A 140 11.44 -10.38 -0.23
C GLN A 140 11.42 -11.53 0.80
N ILE A 141 10.91 -11.28 2.01
CA ILE A 141 10.73 -12.30 3.05
C ILE A 141 9.56 -13.23 2.68
N THR A 142 8.56 -12.68 1.99
CA THR A 142 7.43 -13.43 1.45
C THR A 142 7.22 -13.12 -0.03
N PRO A 143 6.52 -13.98 -0.79
CA PRO A 143 6.23 -13.73 -2.21
C PRO A 143 5.46 -12.44 -2.47
N GLY A 144 4.69 -11.96 -1.49
CA GLY A 144 3.92 -10.72 -1.58
C GLY A 144 4.76 -9.45 -1.45
N GLU A 145 5.99 -9.55 -0.94
CA GLU A 145 6.84 -8.38 -0.64
C GLU A 145 7.74 -7.90 -1.79
N HIS A 146 7.66 -8.56 -2.95
CA HIS A 146 8.43 -8.12 -4.11
C HIS A 146 7.85 -6.85 -4.71
N HIS A 147 8.66 -5.81 -4.89
CA HIS A 147 8.28 -4.65 -5.67
C HIS A 147 8.31 -5.00 -7.17
N ARG A 148 7.21 -4.79 -7.84
CA ARG A 148 6.97 -5.18 -9.26
C ARG A 148 6.78 -3.98 -10.17
N CYS A 149 6.64 -2.79 -9.58
CA CYS A 149 6.35 -1.57 -10.32
C CYS A 149 7.09 -0.38 -9.72
N PRO A 150 7.80 0.41 -10.52
CA PRO A 150 8.37 1.68 -10.08
C PRO A 150 7.27 2.73 -9.93
N ILE A 151 7.03 3.17 -8.71
CA ILE A 151 5.96 4.15 -8.42
C ILE A 151 6.55 5.56 -8.38
N ASN A 152 6.03 6.44 -9.24
CA ASN A 152 6.30 7.86 -9.19
C ASN A 152 5.05 8.69 -9.49
N ALA A 153 5.15 10.00 -9.28
CA ALA A 153 4.02 10.92 -9.43
C ALA A 153 3.41 10.91 -10.84
N LYS A 154 4.25 10.87 -11.88
CA LYS A 154 3.81 10.91 -13.29
C LYS A 154 3.07 9.61 -13.66
N PHE A 155 3.66 8.46 -13.33
CA PHE A 155 3.05 7.16 -13.55
C PHE A 155 1.69 7.04 -12.84
N MET A 156 1.64 7.36 -11.53
CA MET A 156 0.39 7.30 -10.78
C MET A 156 -0.67 8.27 -11.29
N SER A 157 -0.29 9.47 -11.74
CA SER A 157 -1.23 10.41 -12.34
C SER A 157 -1.86 9.86 -13.62
N TRP A 158 -1.07 9.22 -14.47
CA TRP A 158 -1.57 8.58 -15.68
C TRP A 158 -2.54 7.44 -15.35
N ILE A 159 -2.17 6.53 -14.46
CA ILE A 159 -3.00 5.39 -14.07
C ILE A 159 -4.31 5.84 -13.38
N LEU A 160 -4.25 6.80 -12.45
CA LEU A 160 -5.43 7.34 -11.77
C LEU A 160 -6.41 7.96 -12.76
N GLY A 161 -5.91 8.76 -13.72
CA GLY A 161 -6.73 9.33 -14.77
C GLY A 161 -7.42 8.28 -15.63
N GLY A 162 -6.70 7.25 -16.04
CA GLY A 162 -7.22 6.12 -16.81
C GLY A 162 -8.25 5.28 -16.03
N ALA A 163 -8.13 5.19 -14.70
CA ALA A 163 -9.09 4.50 -13.85
C ALA A 163 -10.37 5.29 -13.56
N GLY A 164 -10.46 6.57 -14.00
CA GLY A 164 -11.66 7.39 -13.86
C GLY A 164 -11.62 8.42 -12.72
N PHE A 165 -10.54 8.47 -11.94
CA PHE A 165 -10.37 9.53 -10.94
C PHE A 165 -10.24 10.89 -11.62
N LYS A 166 -10.86 11.94 -11.06
CA LYS A 166 -10.91 13.27 -11.67
C LYS A 166 -9.99 14.29 -11.00
N LYS A 167 -9.67 14.07 -9.72
CA LYS A 167 -8.85 15.00 -8.93
C LYS A 167 -7.94 14.19 -7.99
N TRP A 168 -6.66 14.54 -7.98
CA TRP A 168 -5.68 13.99 -7.03
C TRP A 168 -4.63 15.04 -6.68
N VAL A 169 -3.97 14.83 -5.55
CA VAL A 169 -2.81 15.59 -5.11
C VAL A 169 -1.71 14.61 -4.78
N VAL A 170 -0.55 14.78 -5.38
CA VAL A 170 0.65 14.02 -5.02
C VAL A 170 1.45 14.84 -4.01
N ARG A 171 1.88 14.17 -2.93
CA ARG A 171 2.78 14.73 -1.93
C ARG A 171 3.97 13.81 -1.78
N ILE A 172 5.17 14.35 -1.98
CA ILE A 172 6.41 13.63 -1.75
C ILE A 172 6.87 14.01 -0.34
N PHE A 173 6.99 13.00 0.53
CA PHE A 173 7.52 13.19 1.87
C PHE A 173 8.99 12.73 1.83
N PRO A 174 9.95 13.59 2.22
CA PRO A 174 11.32 13.13 2.41
C PRO A 174 11.30 12.05 3.49
N HIS A 175 11.90 10.90 3.22
CA HIS A 175 12.12 9.90 4.24
C HIS A 175 13.04 10.50 5.30
N ASN A 176 12.49 10.82 6.48
CA ASN A 176 13.31 11.09 7.66
C ASN A 176 13.91 9.75 8.11
N HIS A 177 14.96 9.30 7.42
CA HIS A 177 15.87 8.32 7.99
C HIS A 177 16.65 9.04 9.10
N LYS A 178 16.08 9.07 10.29
CA LYS A 178 16.93 9.13 11.47
C LYS A 178 17.66 7.79 11.51
N VAL A 179 18.88 7.83 11.05
CA VAL A 179 19.89 6.79 11.22
C VAL A 179 20.19 6.61 12.71
#